data_7dfdd4e49d5cf7ad221f3905c46bcddf
#
_entry.id   7dfdd4e49d5cf7ad221f3905c46bcddf
#
_cell.length_a   1.000
_cell.length_b   1.000
_cell.length_c   1.000
_cell.angle_alpha   90.00
_cell.angle_beta   90.00
_cell.angle_gamma   90.00
#
_symmetry.space_group_name_H-M   'P 1'
#
loop_
_entity.id
_entity.type
_entity.pdbx_description
1 polymer ?
#
loop_
_entity_poly.entity_id
_entity_poly.type
_entity_poly.pdbx_seq_one_letter_code
_entity_poly.pdbx_strand_id
1 'polypeptide(L)'
;MTTSELGAQYATGLSRRNIEQALLAAGKDTAHLAPADLGALEDFHTMGRIATGQLAELAQITGADRVLDAGAGIGGTARFLAAQYGCQVTAVDLTSEYCETAGWLNQLTGLDKAITVRQADVTDLPFADAAFDVVTSQHVQMNVADKARLYAEARRVLVTGGRLAIWDVTAGEPGPVDYPLPWADQPGRSHLVPAARLRAAVEAAGFTVGHWADLTVDAAALMRAVLADRAFARAPLGLHAFVPGFAAKAANLTEGLAAGRLRVIQAVAVAGG
;
A
#
# COMPACT_ATOMS: atom_id res chain seq x y z
N MET A 1 -18.96 -0.45 -8.33
CA MET A 1 -17.84 0.08 -9.16
C MET A 1 -17.19 -1.11 -9.86
N THR A 2 -16.98 -1.04 -11.15
CA THR A 2 -16.25 -2.08 -11.89
C THR A 2 -14.74 -1.94 -11.64
N THR A 3 -13.98 -3.01 -11.86
CA THR A 3 -12.51 -3.01 -11.79
C THR A 3 -11.91 -1.91 -12.69
N SER A 4 -12.51 -1.66 -13.86
CA SER A 4 -12.09 -0.60 -14.79
C SER A 4 -12.30 0.82 -14.23
N GLU A 5 -13.40 1.07 -13.51
CA GLU A 5 -13.67 2.36 -12.87
C GLU A 5 -12.73 2.64 -11.69
N LEU A 6 -12.34 1.61 -10.95
CA LEU A 6 -11.38 1.75 -9.85
C LEU A 6 -9.98 2.13 -10.40
N GLY A 7 -9.49 1.42 -11.40
CA GLY A 7 -8.21 1.75 -12.03
C GLY A 7 -8.18 3.17 -12.62
N ALA A 8 -9.28 3.60 -13.23
CA ALA A 8 -9.41 4.95 -13.79
C ALA A 8 -9.40 6.07 -12.72
N GLN A 9 -9.76 5.78 -11.48
CA GLN A 9 -9.72 6.75 -10.37
C GLN A 9 -8.29 7.19 -10.02
N TYR A 10 -7.32 6.29 -10.18
CA TYR A 10 -5.91 6.54 -9.87
C TYR A 10 -5.09 6.97 -11.10
N ALA A 11 -5.56 6.63 -12.31
CA ALA A 11 -4.87 6.96 -13.55
C ALA A 11 -5.06 8.42 -13.91
N THR A 12 -3.99 9.20 -13.90
CA THR A 12 -3.97 10.60 -14.38
C THR A 12 -3.42 10.74 -15.78
N GLY A 13 -2.73 9.71 -16.30
CA GLY A 13 -1.94 9.74 -17.53
C GLY A 13 -0.64 10.54 -17.40
N LEU A 14 -0.31 11.03 -16.20
CA LEU A 14 0.79 11.97 -15.99
C LEU A 14 1.75 11.55 -14.85
N SER A 15 1.50 10.42 -14.17
CA SER A 15 2.28 10.04 -12.99
C SER A 15 3.78 10.00 -13.25
N ARG A 16 4.22 9.28 -14.29
CA ARG A 16 5.64 9.20 -14.65
C ARG A 16 6.24 10.58 -14.93
N ARG A 17 5.58 11.39 -15.78
CA ARG A 17 6.04 12.73 -16.15
C ARG A 17 6.18 13.64 -14.93
N ASN A 18 5.19 13.63 -14.05
CA ASN A 18 5.17 14.47 -12.87
C ASN A 18 6.26 14.05 -11.87
N ILE A 19 6.46 12.73 -11.70
CA ILE A 19 7.53 12.18 -10.86
C ILE A 19 8.92 12.55 -11.43
N GLU A 20 9.12 12.42 -12.73
CA GLU A 20 10.37 12.82 -13.37
C GLU A 20 10.70 14.30 -13.15
N GLN A 21 9.70 15.17 -13.32
CA GLN A 21 9.85 16.60 -13.04
C GLN A 21 10.17 16.87 -11.56
N ALA A 22 9.53 16.15 -10.64
CA ALA A 22 9.77 16.29 -9.20
C ALA A 22 11.19 15.84 -8.82
N LEU A 23 11.69 14.74 -9.41
CA LEU A 23 13.06 14.26 -9.22
C LEU A 23 14.07 15.29 -9.69
N LEU A 24 13.89 15.85 -10.87
CA LEU A 24 14.75 16.92 -11.42
C LEU A 24 14.73 18.18 -10.53
N ALA A 25 13.53 18.60 -10.10
CA ALA A 25 13.38 19.74 -9.20
C ALA A 25 14.02 19.53 -7.82
N ALA A 26 14.09 18.28 -7.37
CA ALA A 26 14.80 17.88 -6.15
C ALA A 26 16.31 17.72 -6.34
N GLY A 27 16.84 17.98 -7.55
CA GLY A 27 18.26 17.85 -7.86
C GLY A 27 18.76 16.39 -7.86
N LYS A 28 17.85 15.42 -8.09
CA LYS A 28 18.22 14.01 -8.13
C LYS A 28 18.82 13.64 -9.49
N ASP A 29 19.91 12.89 -9.46
CA ASP A 29 20.51 12.29 -10.66
C ASP A 29 19.73 11.01 -11.02
N THR A 30 18.89 11.07 -12.05
CA THR A 30 18.09 9.94 -12.48
C THR A 30 18.89 8.79 -13.09
N ALA A 31 20.18 9.00 -13.41
CA ALA A 31 21.08 7.93 -13.86
C ALA A 31 21.64 7.11 -12.70
N HIS A 32 21.58 7.63 -11.46
CA HIS A 32 22.19 7.01 -10.27
C HIS A 32 21.26 7.12 -9.05
N LEU A 33 19.97 6.75 -9.20
CA LEU A 33 19.02 6.76 -8.08
C LEU A 33 19.21 5.56 -7.15
N ALA A 34 19.36 5.83 -5.87
CA ALA A 34 19.20 4.80 -4.85
C ALA A 34 17.71 4.64 -4.45
N PRO A 35 17.27 3.45 -4.01
CA PRO A 35 15.89 3.28 -3.52
C PRO A 35 15.50 4.26 -2.41
N ALA A 36 16.46 4.66 -1.56
CA ALA A 36 16.25 5.64 -0.50
C ALA A 36 15.90 7.05 -1.02
N ASP A 37 16.31 7.41 -2.24
CA ASP A 37 16.00 8.71 -2.84
C ASP A 37 14.52 8.89 -3.16
N LEU A 38 13.77 7.80 -3.27
CA LEU A 38 12.37 7.77 -3.63
C LEU A 38 11.43 7.76 -2.41
N GLY A 39 11.95 7.60 -1.17
CA GLY A 39 11.16 7.36 0.03
C GLY A 39 10.03 8.35 0.29
N ALA A 40 10.22 9.64 -0.02
CA ALA A 40 9.16 10.65 0.16
C ALA A 40 8.02 10.53 -0.87
N LEU A 41 8.27 9.83 -1.98
CA LEU A 41 7.36 9.69 -3.11
C LEU A 41 6.49 8.43 -3.04
N GLU A 42 6.99 7.36 -2.43
CA GLU A 42 6.52 5.99 -2.70
C GLU A 42 5.46 5.47 -1.75
N ASP A 43 5.50 5.88 -0.50
CA ASP A 43 4.73 5.23 0.55
C ASP A 43 3.35 5.88 0.68
N PHE A 44 2.42 5.51 -0.20
CA PHE A 44 1.06 6.03 -0.23
C PHE A 44 0.15 5.34 0.80
N HIS A 45 0.70 5.14 2.00
CA HIS A 45 -0.02 4.62 3.17
C HIS A 45 0.41 5.36 4.43
N THR A 46 -0.40 5.25 5.50
CA THR A 46 -0.10 5.90 6.78
C THR A 46 1.23 5.40 7.34
N MET A 47 1.97 6.30 7.97
CA MET A 47 3.29 6.08 8.57
C MET A 47 4.41 5.71 7.57
N GLY A 48 4.13 5.62 6.28
CA GLY A 48 5.11 5.45 5.23
C GLY A 48 6.09 4.30 5.49
N ARG A 49 7.35 4.50 5.22
CA ARG A 49 8.41 3.48 5.36
C ARG A 49 8.55 2.88 6.75
N ILE A 50 8.14 3.60 7.80
CA ILE A 50 8.11 3.07 9.17
C ILE A 50 7.13 1.90 9.24
N ALA A 51 5.94 2.06 8.68
CA ALA A 51 4.92 1.01 8.64
C ALA A 51 5.40 -0.22 7.87
N THR A 52 5.99 -0.02 6.69
CA THR A 52 6.53 -1.11 5.87
C THR A 52 7.63 -1.88 6.61
N GLY A 53 8.55 -1.18 7.29
CA GLY A 53 9.62 -1.82 8.08
C GLY A 53 9.08 -2.65 9.23
N GLN A 54 8.18 -2.08 10.03
CA GLN A 54 7.53 -2.79 11.15
C GLN A 54 6.75 -4.03 10.67
N LEU A 55 6.03 -3.89 9.56
CA LEU A 55 5.25 -4.98 9.00
C LEU A 55 6.15 -6.11 8.48
N ALA A 56 7.25 -5.78 7.82
CA ALA A 56 8.23 -6.74 7.33
C ALA A 56 8.92 -7.51 8.47
N GLU A 57 9.27 -6.82 9.57
CA GLU A 57 9.85 -7.44 10.78
C GLU A 57 8.85 -8.40 11.43
N LEU A 58 7.58 -7.97 11.63
CA LEU A 58 6.53 -8.81 12.20
C LEU A 58 6.22 -10.04 11.34
N ALA A 59 6.23 -9.87 10.02
CA ALA A 59 6.06 -10.97 9.07
C ALA A 59 7.34 -11.81 8.90
N GLN A 60 8.44 -11.44 9.56
CA GLN A 60 9.73 -12.13 9.48
C GLN A 60 10.20 -12.33 8.04
N ILE A 61 10.12 -11.29 7.21
CA ILE A 61 10.53 -11.35 5.82
C ILE A 61 12.06 -11.52 5.74
N THR A 62 12.50 -12.43 4.89
CA THR A 62 13.91 -12.74 4.64
C THR A 62 14.24 -12.75 3.15
N GLY A 63 15.53 -12.79 2.80
CA GLY A 63 15.99 -12.88 1.42
C GLY A 63 15.60 -14.18 0.70
N ALA A 64 15.16 -15.21 1.43
CA ALA A 64 14.70 -16.46 0.85
C ALA A 64 13.21 -16.45 0.45
N ASP A 65 12.43 -15.45 0.91
CA ASP A 65 11.01 -15.39 0.66
C ASP A 65 10.67 -14.91 -0.77
N ARG A 66 9.67 -15.52 -1.36
CA ARG A 66 8.96 -15.01 -2.54
C ARG A 66 7.80 -14.16 -2.03
N VAL A 67 7.89 -12.85 -2.25
CA VAL A 67 6.90 -11.90 -1.72
C VAL A 67 5.96 -11.45 -2.83
N LEU A 68 4.66 -11.47 -2.57
CA LEU A 68 3.66 -10.77 -3.37
C LEU A 68 3.30 -9.45 -2.66
N ASP A 69 3.55 -8.32 -3.32
CA ASP A 69 3.06 -7.01 -2.89
C ASP A 69 1.74 -6.72 -3.62
N ALA A 70 0.63 -6.93 -2.90
CA ALA A 70 -0.73 -6.87 -3.44
C ALA A 70 -1.30 -5.46 -3.28
N GLY A 71 -1.50 -4.76 -4.40
CA GLY A 71 -1.86 -3.34 -4.45
C GLY A 71 -0.64 -2.44 -4.29
N ALA A 72 0.41 -2.73 -5.06
CA ALA A 72 1.74 -2.16 -4.89
C ALA A 72 1.85 -0.67 -5.27
N GLY A 73 0.82 -0.08 -5.89
CA GLY A 73 0.88 1.27 -6.41
C GLY A 73 2.07 1.45 -7.35
N ILE A 74 2.89 2.48 -7.11
CA ILE A 74 4.12 2.71 -7.88
C ILE A 74 5.33 1.90 -7.38
N GLY A 75 5.12 0.89 -6.53
CA GLY A 75 6.12 -0.12 -6.14
C GLY A 75 7.04 0.25 -4.97
N GLY A 76 6.65 1.18 -4.10
CA GLY A 76 7.47 1.60 -2.96
C GLY A 76 7.79 0.48 -1.99
N THR A 77 6.77 -0.24 -1.53
CA THR A 77 6.93 -1.42 -0.66
C THR A 77 7.80 -2.48 -1.31
N ALA A 78 7.57 -2.80 -2.59
CA ALA A 78 8.35 -3.80 -3.30
C ALA A 78 9.85 -3.42 -3.36
N ARG A 79 10.17 -2.14 -3.66
CA ARG A 79 11.56 -1.65 -3.68
C ARG A 79 12.21 -1.68 -2.30
N PHE A 80 11.46 -1.29 -1.26
CA PHE A 80 11.95 -1.37 0.10
C PHE A 80 12.31 -2.81 0.49
N LEU A 81 11.40 -3.76 0.25
CA LEU A 81 11.60 -5.17 0.60
C LEU A 81 12.77 -5.79 -0.17
N ALA A 82 12.84 -5.58 -1.49
CA ALA A 82 13.94 -6.08 -2.31
C ALA A 82 15.29 -5.48 -1.90
N ALA A 83 15.36 -4.18 -1.63
CA ALA A 83 16.60 -3.51 -1.26
C ALA A 83 17.07 -3.85 0.15
N GLN A 84 16.13 -3.96 1.12
CA GLN A 84 16.48 -4.14 2.54
C GLN A 84 16.71 -5.60 2.90
N TYR A 85 15.92 -6.51 2.32
CA TYR A 85 15.94 -7.93 2.68
C TYR A 85 16.52 -8.82 1.59
N GLY A 86 16.67 -8.33 0.35
CA GLY A 86 17.20 -9.11 -0.77
C GLY A 86 16.23 -10.16 -1.32
N CYS A 87 14.95 -10.09 -0.97
CA CYS A 87 13.93 -11.04 -1.44
C CYS A 87 13.49 -10.75 -2.88
N GLN A 88 12.91 -11.76 -3.53
CA GLN A 88 12.23 -11.61 -4.82
C GLN A 88 10.80 -11.12 -4.59
N VAL A 89 10.41 -10.02 -5.25
CA VAL A 89 9.09 -9.43 -5.08
C VAL A 89 8.32 -9.45 -6.40
N THR A 90 7.07 -9.92 -6.35
CA THR A 90 6.10 -9.69 -7.42
C THR A 90 5.15 -8.59 -6.95
N ALA A 91 5.19 -7.45 -7.62
CA ALA A 91 4.33 -6.30 -7.32
C ALA A 91 3.12 -6.30 -8.27
N VAL A 92 1.91 -6.29 -7.72
CA VAL A 92 0.69 -6.21 -8.52
C VAL A 92 -0.14 -4.99 -8.17
N ASP A 93 -0.67 -4.33 -9.20
CA ASP A 93 -1.64 -3.25 -9.05
C ASP A 93 -2.68 -3.32 -10.17
N LEU A 94 -3.86 -2.81 -9.89
CA LEU A 94 -4.94 -2.74 -10.87
C LEU A 94 -4.70 -1.67 -11.93
N THR A 95 -3.98 -0.60 -11.58
CA THR A 95 -3.77 0.60 -12.37
C THR A 95 -2.56 0.41 -13.30
N SER A 96 -2.79 0.29 -14.61
CA SER A 96 -1.71 0.13 -15.60
C SER A 96 -0.65 1.22 -15.49
N GLU A 97 -1.07 2.50 -15.36
CA GLU A 97 -0.16 3.63 -15.19
C GLU A 97 0.78 3.47 -14.00
N TYR A 98 0.29 2.91 -12.88
CA TYR A 98 1.11 2.65 -11.70
C TYR A 98 2.09 1.50 -11.94
N CYS A 99 1.65 0.43 -12.61
CA CYS A 99 2.54 -0.67 -13.00
C CYS A 99 3.67 -0.21 -13.92
N GLU A 100 3.36 0.60 -14.94
CA GLU A 100 4.35 1.18 -15.85
C GLU A 100 5.34 2.08 -15.11
N THR A 101 4.82 2.93 -14.20
CA THR A 101 5.64 3.81 -13.35
C THR A 101 6.52 3.01 -12.41
N ALA A 102 5.99 1.96 -11.77
CA ALA A 102 6.75 1.06 -10.91
C ALA A 102 7.90 0.38 -11.66
N GLY A 103 7.64 -0.16 -12.85
CA GLY A 103 8.65 -0.79 -13.70
C GLY A 103 9.77 0.19 -14.08
N TRP A 104 9.42 1.43 -14.46
CA TRP A 104 10.38 2.48 -14.74
C TRP A 104 11.24 2.84 -13.51
N LEU A 105 10.63 3.03 -12.33
CA LEU A 105 11.36 3.33 -11.10
C LEU A 105 12.26 2.16 -10.66
N ASN A 106 11.84 0.92 -10.88
CA ASN A 106 12.69 -0.26 -10.61
C ASN A 106 13.94 -0.27 -11.49
N GLN A 107 13.82 0.11 -12.78
CA GLN A 107 14.97 0.25 -13.68
C GLN A 107 15.92 1.35 -13.20
N LEU A 108 15.41 2.53 -12.82
CA LEU A 108 16.24 3.64 -12.35
C LEU A 108 17.00 3.31 -11.06
N THR A 109 16.45 2.43 -10.21
CA THR A 109 17.06 2.02 -8.94
C THR A 109 17.83 0.69 -9.03
N GLY A 110 17.92 0.07 -10.23
CA GLY A 110 18.64 -1.19 -10.43
C GLY A 110 17.97 -2.41 -9.79
N LEU A 111 16.67 -2.33 -9.48
CA LEU A 111 15.88 -3.40 -8.83
C LEU A 111 14.99 -4.18 -9.80
N ASP A 112 15.08 -3.93 -11.09
CA ASP A 112 14.29 -4.57 -12.13
C ASP A 112 14.47 -6.10 -12.24
N LYS A 113 15.60 -6.62 -11.74
CA LYS A 113 15.86 -8.07 -11.64
C LYS A 113 15.29 -8.72 -10.39
N ALA A 114 15.10 -7.95 -9.33
CA ALA A 114 14.55 -8.43 -8.05
C ALA A 114 13.03 -8.26 -7.97
N ILE A 115 12.45 -7.35 -8.78
CA ILE A 115 11.05 -6.99 -8.73
C ILE A 115 10.39 -7.22 -10.09
N THR A 116 9.39 -8.10 -10.13
CA THR A 116 8.51 -8.28 -11.27
C THR A 116 7.23 -7.48 -11.06
N VAL A 117 6.86 -6.61 -12.00
CA VAL A 117 5.61 -5.84 -11.93
C VAL A 117 4.57 -6.45 -12.87
N ARG A 118 3.33 -6.58 -12.41
CA ARG A 118 2.24 -7.13 -13.20
C ARG A 118 0.93 -6.39 -12.90
N GLN A 119 0.20 -6.00 -13.94
CA GLN A 119 -1.17 -5.51 -13.76
C GLN A 119 -2.08 -6.69 -13.42
N ALA A 120 -2.77 -6.62 -12.26
CA ALA A 120 -3.71 -7.64 -11.82
C ALA A 120 -4.73 -7.09 -10.82
N ASP A 121 -5.89 -7.76 -10.75
CA ASP A 121 -6.88 -7.57 -9.70
C ASP A 121 -6.52 -8.47 -8.51
N VAL A 122 -6.44 -7.90 -7.32
CA VAL A 122 -6.15 -8.64 -6.08
C VAL A 122 -7.26 -9.63 -5.70
N THR A 123 -8.41 -9.54 -6.35
CA THR A 123 -9.54 -10.48 -6.20
C THR A 123 -9.54 -11.61 -7.24
N ASP A 124 -8.59 -11.58 -8.20
CA ASP A 124 -8.42 -12.60 -9.24
C ASP A 124 -6.95 -12.64 -9.69
N LEU A 125 -6.10 -13.15 -8.82
CA LEU A 125 -4.64 -13.13 -9.01
C LEU A 125 -4.20 -14.16 -10.07
N PRO A 126 -3.43 -13.75 -11.09
CA PRO A 126 -3.02 -14.60 -12.19
C PRO A 126 -1.79 -15.47 -11.82
N PHE A 127 -1.81 -16.07 -10.65
CA PHE A 127 -0.75 -16.94 -10.13
C PHE A 127 -1.28 -18.31 -9.73
N ALA A 128 -0.41 -19.30 -9.77
CA ALA A 128 -0.71 -20.63 -9.26
C ALA A 128 -0.92 -20.60 -7.74
N ASP A 129 -1.58 -21.63 -7.22
CA ASP A 129 -1.68 -21.88 -5.79
C ASP A 129 -0.29 -22.05 -5.18
N ALA A 130 -0.09 -21.62 -3.95
CA ALA A 130 1.16 -21.76 -3.21
C ALA A 130 2.41 -21.20 -3.93
N ALA A 131 2.24 -20.11 -4.67
CA ALA A 131 3.33 -19.43 -5.40
C ALA A 131 4.22 -18.57 -4.52
N PHE A 132 3.73 -18.10 -3.36
CA PHE A 132 4.38 -17.13 -2.50
C PHE A 132 4.51 -17.58 -1.06
N ASP A 133 5.53 -17.07 -0.38
CA ASP A 133 5.80 -17.32 1.03
C ASP A 133 5.20 -16.20 1.90
N VAL A 134 5.12 -14.98 1.35
CA VAL A 134 4.51 -13.81 1.99
C VAL A 134 3.63 -13.05 1.00
N VAL A 135 2.48 -12.56 1.47
CA VAL A 135 1.67 -11.53 0.81
C VAL A 135 1.66 -10.31 1.68
N THR A 136 2.08 -9.16 1.15
CA THR A 136 1.92 -7.84 1.78
C THR A 136 0.73 -7.11 1.16
N SER A 137 -0.04 -6.40 1.98
CA SER A 137 -1.18 -5.59 1.54
C SER A 137 -1.25 -4.33 2.41
N GLN A 138 -1.01 -3.17 1.80
CA GLN A 138 -0.97 -1.90 2.52
C GLN A 138 -1.89 -0.87 1.86
N HIS A 139 -2.92 -0.41 2.59
CA HIS A 139 -3.95 0.52 2.09
C HIS A 139 -4.69 0.03 0.83
N VAL A 140 -5.09 -1.24 0.81
CA VAL A 140 -5.74 -1.89 -0.34
C VAL A 140 -7.21 -2.19 -0.09
N GLN A 141 -7.54 -2.77 1.07
CA GLN A 141 -8.86 -3.33 1.32
C GLN A 141 -9.99 -2.31 1.23
N MET A 142 -9.75 -1.02 1.53
CA MET A 142 -10.77 0.01 1.44
C MET A 142 -11.26 0.27 0.00
N ASN A 143 -10.48 -0.15 -1.00
CA ASN A 143 -10.84 -0.10 -2.42
C ASN A 143 -11.63 -1.33 -2.88
N VAL A 144 -11.59 -2.42 -2.13
CA VAL A 144 -12.16 -3.73 -2.53
C VAL A 144 -13.49 -3.97 -1.83
N ALA A 145 -14.57 -4.11 -2.58
CA ALA A 145 -15.90 -4.38 -2.03
C ALA A 145 -15.99 -5.81 -1.46
N ASP A 146 -15.46 -6.79 -2.17
CA ASP A 146 -15.49 -8.22 -1.80
C ASP A 146 -14.25 -8.61 -0.98
N LYS A 147 -14.32 -8.45 0.34
CA LYS A 147 -13.24 -8.85 1.26
C LYS A 147 -13.03 -10.37 1.28
N ALA A 148 -14.10 -11.14 1.10
CA ALA A 148 -14.02 -12.60 1.10
C ALA A 148 -13.16 -13.07 -0.08
N ARG A 149 -13.39 -12.52 -1.26
CA ARG A 149 -12.62 -12.86 -2.45
C ARG A 149 -11.17 -12.38 -2.35
N LEU A 150 -10.94 -11.15 -1.84
CA LEU A 150 -9.59 -10.60 -1.61
C LEU A 150 -8.74 -11.56 -0.76
N TYR A 151 -9.26 -11.98 0.40
CA TYR A 151 -8.50 -12.83 1.31
C TYR A 151 -8.47 -14.30 0.88
N ALA A 152 -9.48 -14.79 0.15
CA ALA A 152 -9.43 -16.12 -0.46
C ALA A 152 -8.31 -16.20 -1.51
N GLU A 153 -8.12 -15.19 -2.36
CA GLU A 153 -7.03 -15.14 -3.32
C GLU A 153 -5.67 -15.03 -2.63
N ALA A 154 -5.53 -14.16 -1.61
CA ALA A 154 -4.31 -14.07 -0.81
C ALA A 154 -3.96 -15.44 -0.17
N ARG A 155 -4.98 -16.17 0.35
CA ARG A 155 -4.79 -17.52 0.92
C ARG A 155 -4.39 -18.55 -0.14
N ARG A 156 -5.03 -18.53 -1.29
CA ARG A 156 -4.78 -19.48 -2.38
C ARG A 156 -3.33 -19.39 -2.88
N VAL A 157 -2.82 -18.19 -3.07
CA VAL A 157 -1.47 -17.99 -3.60
C VAL A 157 -0.37 -18.19 -2.59
N LEU A 158 -0.68 -18.25 -1.28
CA LEU A 158 0.28 -18.52 -0.22
C LEU A 158 0.50 -20.03 -0.02
N VAL A 159 1.73 -20.41 0.21
CA VAL A 159 2.08 -21.75 0.72
C VAL A 159 1.41 -21.97 2.09
N THR A 160 1.22 -23.24 2.49
CA THR A 160 0.86 -23.57 3.88
C THR A 160 1.93 -23.02 4.82
N GLY A 161 1.52 -22.35 5.89
CA GLY A 161 2.43 -21.64 6.80
C GLY A 161 2.96 -20.31 6.25
N GLY A 162 2.56 -19.92 5.03
CA GLY A 162 2.87 -18.59 4.48
C GLY A 162 2.19 -17.48 5.27
N ARG A 163 2.65 -16.25 5.10
CA ARG A 163 2.25 -15.11 5.95
C ARG A 163 1.54 -14.05 5.13
N LEU A 164 0.39 -13.58 5.65
CA LEU A 164 -0.32 -12.41 5.16
C LEU A 164 -0.03 -11.25 6.10
N ALA A 165 0.57 -10.19 5.59
CA ALA A 165 0.95 -8.98 6.31
C ALA A 165 0.11 -7.79 5.85
N ILE A 166 -0.68 -7.21 6.76
CA ILE A 166 -1.68 -6.17 6.48
C ILE A 166 -1.34 -4.89 7.22
N TRP A 167 -1.37 -3.77 6.50
CA TRP A 167 -1.40 -2.43 7.06
C TRP A 167 -2.52 -1.65 6.38
N ASP A 168 -3.65 -1.43 7.08
CA ASP A 168 -4.81 -0.92 6.37
C ASP A 168 -5.70 0.00 7.21
N VAL A 169 -6.52 0.81 6.53
CA VAL A 169 -7.50 1.69 7.17
C VAL A 169 -8.84 0.97 7.24
N THR A 170 -9.49 1.03 8.41
CA THR A 170 -10.82 0.47 8.65
C THR A 170 -11.79 1.55 9.13
N ALA A 171 -13.08 1.27 9.08
CA ALA A 171 -14.09 2.11 9.73
C ALA A 171 -13.89 2.08 11.25
N GLY A 172 -13.98 3.25 11.86
CA GLY A 172 -13.96 3.45 13.31
C GLY A 172 -15.38 3.64 13.89
N GLU A 173 -15.51 4.56 14.84
CA GLU A 173 -16.78 4.90 15.46
C GLU A 173 -17.78 5.48 14.44
N PRO A 174 -19.09 5.24 14.59
CA PRO A 174 -20.09 5.79 13.70
C PRO A 174 -20.06 7.32 13.64
N GLY A 175 -20.18 7.86 12.45
CA GLY A 175 -20.26 9.31 12.22
C GLY A 175 -19.73 9.70 10.84
N PRO A 176 -19.81 10.98 10.49
CA PRO A 176 -19.38 11.48 9.20
C PRO A 176 -17.85 11.34 9.04
N VAL A 177 -17.44 11.06 7.83
CA VAL A 177 -16.05 11.09 7.37
C VAL A 177 -15.99 12.08 6.22
N ASP A 178 -15.04 13.01 6.26
CA ASP A 178 -14.88 14.01 5.23
C ASP A 178 -14.13 13.44 4.02
N TYR A 179 -14.57 13.84 2.83
CA TYR A 179 -13.98 13.50 1.55
C TYR A 179 -13.44 14.76 0.86
N PRO A 180 -12.42 14.63 -0.03
CA PRO A 180 -11.83 13.38 -0.52
C PRO A 180 -10.89 12.72 0.49
N LEU A 181 -10.83 11.38 0.45
CA LEU A 181 -9.82 10.57 1.11
C LEU A 181 -8.76 10.10 0.09
N PRO A 182 -7.59 9.61 0.53
CA PRO A 182 -6.56 9.11 -0.40
C PRO A 182 -7.06 8.09 -1.42
N TRP A 183 -8.02 7.25 -1.04
CA TRP A 183 -8.56 6.16 -1.86
C TRP A 183 -9.94 6.45 -2.47
N ALA A 184 -10.62 7.51 -2.09
CA ALA A 184 -11.97 7.79 -2.58
C ALA A 184 -12.28 9.29 -2.55
N ASP A 185 -12.81 9.82 -3.65
CA ASP A 185 -13.24 11.22 -3.71
C ASP A 185 -14.64 11.43 -3.12
N GLN A 186 -15.40 10.35 -2.92
CA GLN A 186 -16.75 10.37 -2.40
C GLN A 186 -17.11 9.06 -1.68
N PRO A 187 -18.10 9.04 -0.75
CA PRO A 187 -18.45 7.87 0.06
C PRO A 187 -18.75 6.60 -0.75
N GLY A 188 -19.43 6.71 -1.90
CA GLY A 188 -19.80 5.57 -2.72
C GLY A 188 -18.63 4.80 -3.35
N ARG A 189 -17.41 5.32 -3.24
CA ARG A 189 -16.17 4.68 -3.72
C ARG A 189 -15.32 4.10 -2.60
N SER A 190 -15.74 4.24 -1.35
CA SER A 190 -15.04 3.74 -0.18
C SER A 190 -15.74 2.50 0.38
N HIS A 191 -15.01 1.40 0.46
CA HIS A 191 -15.53 0.10 0.93
C HIS A 191 -14.97 -0.25 2.32
N LEU A 192 -14.84 0.73 3.19
CA LEU A 192 -14.41 0.53 4.57
C LEU A 192 -15.34 -0.43 5.33
N VAL A 193 -14.75 -1.29 6.13
CA VAL A 193 -15.44 -2.14 7.09
C VAL A 193 -14.85 -1.95 8.48
N PRO A 194 -15.60 -2.17 9.56
CA PRO A 194 -15.03 -2.18 10.92
C PRO A 194 -13.92 -3.21 11.06
N ALA A 195 -12.93 -2.93 11.91
CA ALA A 195 -11.76 -3.79 12.14
C ALA A 195 -12.14 -5.24 12.48
N ALA A 196 -13.19 -5.45 13.28
CA ALA A 196 -13.70 -6.77 13.60
C ALA A 196 -14.22 -7.54 12.37
N ARG A 197 -14.88 -6.86 11.42
CA ARG A 197 -15.30 -7.49 10.16
C ARG A 197 -14.15 -7.80 9.24
N LEU A 198 -13.11 -6.95 9.23
CA LEU A 198 -11.88 -7.21 8.49
C LEU A 198 -11.20 -8.47 9.03
N ARG A 199 -11.02 -8.55 10.35
CA ARG A 199 -10.44 -9.72 11.03
C ARG A 199 -11.23 -11.00 10.73
N ALA A 200 -12.55 -10.94 10.86
CA ALA A 200 -13.40 -12.10 10.56
C ALA A 200 -13.29 -12.56 9.09
N ALA A 201 -13.12 -11.64 8.14
CA ALA A 201 -12.91 -12.00 6.73
C ALA A 201 -11.56 -12.69 6.50
N VAL A 202 -10.50 -12.24 7.18
CA VAL A 202 -9.18 -12.89 7.15
C VAL A 202 -9.25 -14.30 7.74
N GLU A 203 -9.86 -14.45 8.93
CA GLU A 203 -10.02 -15.75 9.59
C GLU A 203 -10.90 -16.72 8.77
N ALA A 204 -11.98 -16.23 8.17
CA ALA A 204 -12.88 -17.04 7.31
C ALA A 204 -12.20 -17.53 6.02
N ALA A 205 -11.16 -16.84 5.55
CA ALA A 205 -10.34 -17.27 4.42
C ALA A 205 -9.32 -18.38 4.76
N GLY A 206 -9.28 -18.84 6.02
CA GLY A 206 -8.39 -19.93 6.46
C GLY A 206 -7.04 -19.45 7.03
N PHE A 207 -6.99 -18.20 7.50
CA PHE A 207 -5.82 -17.69 8.21
C PHE A 207 -5.99 -17.77 9.72
N THR A 208 -4.87 -18.01 10.42
CA THR A 208 -4.77 -17.82 11.87
C THR A 208 -4.09 -16.49 12.14
N VAL A 209 -4.81 -15.55 12.76
CA VAL A 209 -4.29 -14.23 13.10
C VAL A 209 -3.35 -14.34 14.31
N GLY A 210 -2.04 -14.13 14.08
CA GLY A 210 -1.00 -14.16 15.12
C GLY A 210 -0.71 -12.80 15.73
N HIS A 211 -0.84 -11.71 14.92
CA HIS A 211 -0.67 -10.34 15.40
C HIS A 211 -1.83 -9.47 14.90
N TRP A 212 -2.34 -8.60 15.77
CA TRP A 212 -3.37 -7.62 15.44
C TRP A 212 -3.26 -6.42 16.35
N ALA A 213 -2.92 -5.26 15.81
CA ALA A 213 -2.75 -4.03 16.56
C ALA A 213 -3.54 -2.87 15.92
N ASP A 214 -4.09 -2.02 16.77
CA ASP A 214 -4.67 -0.73 16.38
C ASP A 214 -3.60 0.36 16.61
N LEU A 215 -3.11 0.93 15.53
CA LEU A 215 -2.08 1.96 15.53
C LEU A 215 -2.62 3.36 15.17
N THR A 216 -3.93 3.56 15.35
CA THR A 216 -4.63 4.79 14.99
C THR A 216 -4.02 6.03 15.64
N VAL A 217 -3.69 5.93 16.94
CA VAL A 217 -3.13 7.07 17.70
C VAL A 217 -1.76 7.47 17.16
N ASP A 218 -0.89 6.50 16.92
CA ASP A 218 0.47 6.73 16.42
C ASP A 218 0.42 7.27 14.98
N ALA A 219 -0.43 6.68 14.13
CA ALA A 219 -0.62 7.13 12.76
C ALA A 219 -1.17 8.57 12.70
N ALA A 220 -2.17 8.90 13.51
CA ALA A 220 -2.72 10.25 13.57
C ALA A 220 -1.68 11.28 14.06
N ALA A 221 -0.90 10.93 15.08
CA ALA A 221 0.14 11.80 15.62
C ALA A 221 1.24 12.08 14.59
N LEU A 222 1.74 11.03 13.91
CA LEU A 222 2.77 11.17 12.89
C LEU A 222 2.26 11.98 11.68
N MET A 223 1.06 11.69 11.19
CA MET A 223 0.48 12.44 10.06
C MET A 223 0.28 13.92 10.38
N ARG A 224 -0.17 14.26 11.58
CA ARG A 224 -0.25 15.65 12.03
C ARG A 224 1.11 16.34 12.04
N ALA A 225 2.15 15.65 12.54
CA ALA A 225 3.51 16.19 12.56
C ALA A 225 4.03 16.45 11.14
N VAL A 226 3.82 15.49 10.22
CA VAL A 226 4.22 15.61 8.80
C VAL A 226 3.49 16.76 8.11
N LEU A 227 2.17 16.88 8.31
CA LEU A 227 1.38 17.97 7.70
C LEU A 227 1.70 19.34 8.27
N ALA A 228 2.16 19.43 9.52
CA ALA A 228 2.60 20.67 10.14
C ALA A 228 4.01 21.10 9.70
N ASP A 229 4.79 20.18 9.12
CA ASP A 229 6.15 20.48 8.66
C ASP A 229 6.13 21.26 7.35
N ARG A 230 6.56 22.55 7.43
CA ARG A 230 6.65 23.42 6.26
C ARG A 230 7.70 22.97 5.25
N ALA A 231 8.73 22.24 5.68
CA ALA A 231 9.75 21.72 4.79
C ALA A 231 9.16 20.61 3.93
N PHE A 232 8.38 19.70 4.54
CA PHE A 232 7.63 18.66 3.83
C PHE A 232 6.65 19.26 2.79
N ALA A 233 5.87 20.27 3.19
CA ALA A 233 4.91 20.92 2.31
C ALA A 233 5.54 21.64 1.10
N ARG A 234 6.82 22.00 1.18
CA ARG A 234 7.58 22.71 0.12
C ARG A 234 8.56 21.81 -0.62
N ALA A 235 8.75 20.57 -0.18
CA ALA A 235 9.64 19.63 -0.85
C ALA A 235 9.15 19.40 -2.29
N PRO A 236 10.02 19.47 -3.30
CA PRO A 236 9.61 19.21 -4.68
C PRO A 236 9.23 17.74 -4.89
N LEU A 237 9.79 16.83 -4.09
CA LEU A 237 9.57 15.39 -4.16
C LEU A 237 8.65 14.95 -3.03
N GLY A 238 7.53 14.32 -3.37
CA GLY A 238 6.55 13.80 -2.43
C GLY A 238 5.29 13.30 -3.13
N LEU A 239 4.37 12.71 -2.38
CA LEU A 239 3.12 12.14 -2.91
C LEU A 239 2.27 13.15 -3.71
N HIS A 240 2.37 14.43 -3.37
CA HIS A 240 1.68 15.51 -4.10
C HIS A 240 2.15 15.66 -5.56
N ALA A 241 3.30 15.10 -5.93
CA ALA A 241 3.80 15.16 -7.30
C ALA A 241 2.88 14.36 -8.26
N PHE A 242 2.26 13.27 -7.80
CA PHE A 242 1.43 12.42 -8.67
C PHE A 242 0.04 12.10 -8.10
N VAL A 243 -0.25 12.45 -6.84
CA VAL A 243 -1.57 12.27 -6.23
C VAL A 243 -2.34 13.59 -6.27
N PRO A 244 -3.37 13.72 -7.13
CA PRO A 244 -4.17 14.94 -7.20
C PRO A 244 -4.86 15.25 -5.87
N GLY A 245 -4.79 16.51 -5.44
CA GLY A 245 -5.45 16.95 -4.21
C GLY A 245 -4.88 16.35 -2.92
N PHE A 246 -3.64 15.87 -2.94
CA PHE A 246 -3.00 15.16 -1.82
C PHE A 246 -3.17 15.88 -0.47
N ALA A 247 -2.98 17.22 -0.43
CA ALA A 247 -3.08 17.96 0.82
C ALA A 247 -4.45 17.85 1.49
N ALA A 248 -5.53 17.98 0.72
CA ALA A 248 -6.90 17.82 1.23
C ALA A 248 -7.17 16.37 1.65
N LYS A 249 -6.75 15.40 0.84
CA LYS A 249 -6.90 13.97 1.12
C LYS A 249 -6.17 13.56 2.41
N ALA A 250 -4.94 14.03 2.59
CA ALA A 250 -4.15 13.78 3.79
C ALA A 250 -4.74 14.46 5.04
N ALA A 251 -5.24 15.69 4.91
CA ALA A 251 -5.90 16.39 6.00
C ALA A 251 -7.17 15.65 6.46
N ASN A 252 -8.06 15.28 5.53
CA ASN A 252 -9.30 14.57 5.85
C ASN A 252 -9.04 13.19 6.46
N LEU A 253 -8.03 12.46 5.98
CA LEU A 253 -7.59 11.20 6.60
C LEU A 253 -7.12 11.44 8.04
N THR A 254 -6.27 12.44 8.25
CA THR A 254 -5.72 12.77 9.57
C THR A 254 -6.82 13.14 10.56
N GLU A 255 -7.78 13.97 10.15
CA GLU A 255 -8.94 14.34 10.97
C GLU A 255 -9.85 13.14 11.24
N GLY A 256 -10.10 12.29 10.25
CA GLY A 256 -10.87 11.05 10.41
C GLY A 256 -10.25 10.10 11.45
N LEU A 257 -8.93 9.94 11.43
CA LEU A 257 -8.17 9.16 12.43
C LEU A 257 -8.26 9.82 13.82
N ALA A 258 -8.04 11.11 13.89
CA ALA A 258 -8.07 11.87 15.14
C ALA A 258 -9.44 11.88 15.82
N ALA A 259 -10.51 11.90 15.02
CA ALA A 259 -11.88 11.83 15.50
C ALA A 259 -12.35 10.39 15.79
N GLY A 260 -11.49 9.38 15.57
CA GLY A 260 -11.82 7.96 15.74
C GLY A 260 -12.83 7.41 14.72
N ARG A 261 -13.08 8.14 13.61
CA ARG A 261 -13.96 7.71 12.52
C ARG A 261 -13.29 6.71 11.59
N LEU A 262 -11.98 6.80 11.52
CA LEU A 262 -11.10 5.87 10.81
C LEU A 262 -10.13 5.25 11.81
N ARG A 263 -9.68 4.02 11.53
CA ARG A 263 -8.67 3.33 12.33
C ARG A 263 -7.58 2.79 11.41
N VAL A 264 -6.37 2.69 11.93
CA VAL A 264 -5.24 2.03 11.26
C VAL A 264 -4.98 0.70 11.96
N ILE A 265 -5.01 -0.38 11.19
CA ILE A 265 -4.78 -1.73 11.67
C ILE A 265 -3.50 -2.30 11.06
N GLN A 266 -2.66 -2.84 11.92
CA GLN A 266 -1.53 -3.68 11.53
C GLN A 266 -1.82 -5.12 11.92
N ALA A 267 -1.65 -6.06 10.99
CA ALA A 267 -1.88 -7.47 11.28
C ALA A 267 -0.90 -8.38 10.54
N VAL A 268 -0.57 -9.50 11.17
CA VAL A 268 0.09 -10.63 10.52
C VAL A 268 -0.70 -11.90 10.84
N ALA A 269 -1.03 -12.63 9.78
CA ALA A 269 -1.77 -13.88 9.87
C ALA A 269 -1.06 -14.98 9.08
N VAL A 270 -1.17 -16.22 9.55
CA VAL A 270 -0.52 -17.40 8.97
C VAL A 270 -1.55 -18.24 8.22
N ALA A 271 -1.21 -18.65 7.01
CA ALA A 271 -2.03 -19.53 6.18
C ALA A 271 -2.13 -20.92 6.80
N GLY A 272 -3.33 -21.35 7.17
CA GLY A 272 -3.59 -22.68 7.71
C GLY A 272 -3.33 -23.80 6.69
N GLY A 273 -3.22 -25.03 7.18
CA GLY A 273 -3.11 -26.22 6.33
C GLY A 273 -4.43 -26.63 5.69
#